data_592a71d8f889868ea3a4e210e7a03330
#
_entry.id   592a71d8f889868ea3a4e210e7a03330
#
_cell.length_a   1.000
_cell.length_b   1.000
_cell.length_c   1.000
_cell.angle_alpha   90.00
_cell.angle_beta   90.00
_cell.angle_gamma   90.00
#
_symmetry.space_group_name_H-M   'P 1'
#
loop_
_entity.id
_entity.type
_entity.pdbx_description
1 polymer ?
#
loop_
_entity_poly.entity_id
_entity_poly.type
_entity_poly.pdbx_seq_one_letter_code
_entity_poly.pdbx_strand_id
1 'polypeptide(L)'
;MDYQDVIQNMSLEQIISVIEVLQESSDSYLFIMDLNEDIYMISEKATKRFPFDTTVIEHSTEILKQVVYPSDYAMVEADIAKCASGDQDSHALEYRWFDRKGKVVWINCKGTVIVGPEGHRLLIGRVSELGKKAKADNVTGLRREVRFRLDAEAILRDRPQSVHYMMRIGIDNFKEINEKEGLEAGDEVLQELAECIVASVDESVDVYRLLADEFMIMDASTNDSVGAKTVYNRIKRKVTQTVRQKEYSRFYTISAGVMEEGFEDKTADEILRLTEFALNEAKRNGRNQMAVFDQENYNEYLRRLDIRKAMRRDVNNDFNGFQVFYQPIVKAPDFQVVGAEALLRWGNERYGNVSPAVFIPILEESGLIIPVGRYVLREAARTCKKWRESIGDFKIHVNLSYVQVHKSDLMKDVETCIEEVGLEPDSLVLELTESGYIETNDRIKEIFSELKDKNIDLALDDFGTGYSNMRYLKEIEAKTVKIDRSFVIQALQNEHDYNIINHIIDMVHSLGSSVCMEGIEQSDELDKMMKTHPDMIQGYYFGKPSPKEQFENQFLQTINSP
;
A
#
# COMPACT_ATOMS: atom_id res chain seq x y z
N MET A 1 18.53 61.03 -8.40
CA MET A 1 18.34 60.76 -9.83
C MET A 1 17.40 59.56 -9.86
N ASP A 2 16.19 59.79 -10.34
CA ASP A 2 15.21 58.70 -10.45
C ASP A 2 15.70 57.77 -11.58
N TYR A 3 15.66 56.46 -11.37
CA TYR A 3 16.10 55.49 -12.38
C TYR A 3 15.26 55.59 -13.66
N GLN A 4 14.01 56.05 -13.57
CA GLN A 4 13.16 56.35 -14.72
C GLN A 4 13.73 57.46 -15.60
N ASP A 5 14.28 58.53 -15.02
CA ASP A 5 14.94 59.62 -15.77
C ASP A 5 16.18 59.11 -16.52
N VAL A 6 16.89 58.12 -16.01
CA VAL A 6 18.08 57.58 -16.67
C VAL A 6 17.66 56.73 -17.89
N ILE A 7 16.66 55.92 -17.76
CA ILE A 7 16.20 55.01 -18.83
C ILE A 7 15.54 55.79 -19.97
N GLN A 8 14.78 56.85 -19.67
CA GLN A 8 14.18 57.72 -20.69
C GLN A 8 15.22 58.42 -21.60
N ASN A 9 16.44 58.61 -21.12
CA ASN A 9 17.53 59.22 -21.88
C ASN A 9 18.45 58.18 -22.58
N MET A 10 18.21 56.89 -22.45
CA MET A 10 18.96 55.85 -23.16
C MET A 10 18.30 55.53 -24.50
N SER A 11 19.10 55.31 -25.54
CA SER A 11 18.56 54.78 -26.79
C SER A 11 18.12 53.32 -26.61
N LEU A 12 17.22 52.83 -27.46
CA LEU A 12 16.78 51.43 -27.45
C LEU A 12 17.98 50.47 -27.59
N GLU A 13 18.97 50.80 -28.43
CA GLU A 13 20.22 50.03 -28.58
C GLU A 13 21.03 49.94 -27.28
N GLN A 14 21.08 51.04 -26.50
CA GLN A 14 21.74 51.01 -25.20
C GLN A 14 21.01 50.15 -24.19
N ILE A 15 19.68 50.15 -24.18
CA ILE A 15 18.88 49.30 -23.31
C ILE A 15 19.10 47.82 -23.69
N ILE A 16 19.12 47.47 -24.97
CA ILE A 16 19.40 46.15 -25.50
C ILE A 16 20.79 45.68 -25.03
N SER A 17 21.82 46.51 -25.20
CA SER A 17 23.20 46.18 -24.81
C SER A 17 23.34 45.91 -23.31
N VAL A 18 22.61 46.62 -22.46
CA VAL A 18 22.58 46.37 -21.01
C VAL A 18 21.94 45.04 -20.71
N ILE A 19 20.85 44.69 -21.38
CA ILE A 19 20.15 43.41 -21.20
C ILE A 19 21.01 42.25 -21.69
N GLU A 20 21.74 42.37 -22.78
CA GLU A 20 22.67 41.37 -23.28
C GLU A 20 23.78 41.07 -22.27
N VAL A 21 24.34 42.09 -21.62
CA VAL A 21 25.34 41.91 -20.57
C VAL A 21 24.76 41.21 -19.33
N LEU A 22 23.56 41.61 -18.90
CA LEU A 22 22.88 41.01 -17.74
C LEU A 22 22.47 39.56 -18.00
N GLN A 23 22.23 39.20 -19.24
CA GLN A 23 21.83 37.84 -19.63
C GLN A 23 22.92 36.77 -19.38
N GLU A 24 24.20 37.13 -19.50
CA GLU A 24 25.29 36.17 -19.22
C GLU A 24 25.31 35.69 -17.76
N SER A 25 24.84 36.56 -16.85
CA SER A 25 24.79 36.30 -15.41
C SER A 25 23.42 35.77 -14.92
N SER A 26 22.44 35.57 -15.82
CA SER A 26 21.08 35.16 -15.47
C SER A 26 20.73 33.78 -16.01
N ASP A 27 20.07 32.97 -15.17
CA ASP A 27 19.45 31.71 -15.60
C ASP A 27 18.08 31.88 -16.26
N SER A 28 17.57 33.13 -16.32
CA SER A 28 16.28 33.46 -16.92
C SER A 28 16.48 34.02 -18.33
N TYR A 29 15.46 33.94 -19.17
CA TYR A 29 15.43 34.52 -20.50
C TYR A 29 14.95 35.99 -20.38
N LEU A 30 15.80 36.94 -20.63
CA LEU A 30 15.43 38.37 -20.60
C LEU A 30 14.74 38.76 -21.89
N PHE A 31 13.77 39.70 -21.80
CA PHE A 31 13.04 40.20 -22.95
C PHE A 31 12.71 41.69 -22.84
N ILE A 32 12.54 42.31 -23.99
CA ILE A 32 11.92 43.64 -24.16
C ILE A 32 10.80 43.48 -25.19
N MET A 33 9.64 44.05 -24.91
CA MET A 33 8.55 44.14 -25.86
C MET A 33 8.16 45.60 -26.04
N ASP A 34 8.31 46.12 -27.24
CA ASP A 34 7.76 47.42 -27.62
C ASP A 34 6.26 47.24 -27.90
N LEU A 35 5.46 47.79 -27.00
CA LEU A 35 4.00 47.64 -27.06
C LEU A 35 3.35 48.57 -28.09
N ASN A 36 4.09 49.56 -28.65
CA ASN A 36 3.61 50.45 -29.67
C ASN A 36 3.88 49.92 -31.09
N GLU A 37 5.07 49.33 -31.30
CA GLU A 37 5.52 48.83 -32.60
C GLU A 37 5.31 47.33 -32.79
N ASP A 38 4.79 46.62 -31.78
CA ASP A 38 4.59 45.16 -31.76
C ASP A 38 5.90 44.37 -32.05
N ILE A 39 7.01 44.86 -31.46
CA ILE A 39 8.35 44.23 -31.58
C ILE A 39 8.69 43.52 -30.28
N TYR A 40 9.10 42.26 -30.39
CA TYR A 40 9.53 41.47 -29.26
C TYR A 40 11.00 41.06 -29.39
N MET A 41 11.80 41.45 -28.44
CA MET A 41 13.21 41.08 -28.35
C MET A 41 13.42 40.13 -27.20
N ILE A 42 13.99 38.98 -27.48
CA ILE A 42 14.24 37.95 -26.48
C ILE A 42 15.68 37.42 -26.57
N SER A 43 16.17 36.95 -25.47
CA SER A 43 17.54 36.49 -25.34
C SER A 43 17.93 35.33 -26.27
N GLU A 44 19.18 35.27 -26.74
CA GLU A 44 19.68 34.19 -27.60
C GLU A 44 19.52 32.80 -26.96
N LYS A 45 19.65 32.70 -25.62
CA LYS A 45 19.37 31.47 -24.90
C LYS A 45 17.92 30.97 -25.14
N ALA A 46 16.95 31.87 -25.25
CA ALA A 46 15.56 31.53 -25.51
C ALA A 46 15.36 30.95 -26.91
N THR A 47 16.04 31.52 -27.94
CA THR A 47 15.92 31.01 -29.33
C THR A 47 16.46 29.57 -29.47
N LYS A 48 17.43 29.15 -28.64
CA LYS A 48 17.94 27.78 -28.59
C LYS A 48 16.94 26.80 -27.94
N ARG A 49 16.12 27.30 -27.05
CA ARG A 49 15.21 26.48 -26.22
C ARG A 49 13.78 26.44 -26.76
N PHE A 50 13.27 27.59 -27.20
CA PHE A 50 11.90 27.76 -27.69
C PHE A 50 11.87 28.06 -29.20
N PRO A 51 10.74 27.90 -29.89
CA PRO A 51 10.65 28.03 -31.35
C PRO A 51 10.65 29.52 -31.82
N PHE A 52 11.61 30.30 -31.34
CA PHE A 52 11.91 31.63 -31.86
C PHE A 52 13.06 31.51 -32.87
N ASP A 53 12.89 32.01 -34.09
CA ASP A 53 13.90 31.90 -35.15
C ASP A 53 14.96 32.99 -35.06
N THR A 54 14.63 34.14 -34.49
CA THR A 54 15.50 35.29 -34.30
C THR A 54 15.36 35.85 -32.89
N THR A 55 16.32 36.65 -32.46
CA THR A 55 16.28 37.40 -31.19
C THR A 55 15.40 38.64 -31.25
N VAL A 56 15.14 39.19 -32.45
CA VAL A 56 14.25 40.31 -32.69
C VAL A 56 13.11 39.85 -33.59
N ILE A 57 11.90 40.03 -33.15
CA ILE A 57 10.69 39.49 -33.78
C ILE A 57 9.72 40.62 -34.02
N GLU A 58 9.46 40.91 -35.26
CA GLU A 58 8.38 41.78 -35.70
C GLU A 58 7.06 41.00 -35.67
N HIS A 59 5.95 41.67 -35.42
CA HIS A 59 4.63 41.03 -35.26
C HIS A 59 4.60 39.99 -34.12
N SER A 60 5.01 40.43 -32.93
CA SER A 60 5.16 39.60 -31.75
C SER A 60 3.90 38.82 -31.38
N THR A 61 2.73 39.38 -31.65
CA THR A 61 1.42 38.78 -31.40
C THR A 61 1.26 37.45 -32.17
N GLU A 62 1.75 37.37 -33.41
CA GLU A 62 1.64 36.15 -34.24
C GLU A 62 2.55 35.01 -33.71
N ILE A 63 3.78 35.34 -33.32
CA ILE A 63 4.72 34.33 -32.81
C ILE A 63 4.33 33.87 -31.43
N LEU A 64 3.84 34.76 -30.56
CA LEU A 64 3.34 34.37 -29.23
C LEU A 64 2.16 33.41 -29.35
N LYS A 65 1.30 33.56 -30.35
CA LYS A 65 0.20 32.62 -30.63
C LYS A 65 0.68 31.21 -30.98
N GLN A 66 1.87 31.09 -31.58
CA GLN A 66 2.48 29.78 -31.90
C GLN A 66 3.25 29.16 -30.71
N VAL A 67 3.87 30.01 -29.90
CA VAL A 67 4.71 29.56 -28.78
C VAL A 67 3.91 29.29 -27.52
N VAL A 68 2.87 30.09 -27.27
CA VAL A 68 2.00 29.94 -26.10
C VAL A 68 1.02 28.77 -26.31
N TYR A 69 0.77 28.00 -25.25
CA TYR A 69 -0.20 26.93 -25.30
C TYR A 69 -1.62 27.48 -25.60
N PRO A 70 -2.39 26.85 -26.51
CA PRO A 70 -3.62 27.43 -27.05
C PRO A 70 -4.65 27.92 -26.02
N SER A 71 -4.88 27.16 -24.94
CA SER A 71 -5.84 27.58 -23.91
C SER A 71 -5.36 28.73 -23.03
N ASP A 72 -4.05 29.04 -23.03
CA ASP A 72 -3.47 30.08 -22.18
C ASP A 72 -3.34 31.41 -22.95
N TYR A 73 -3.41 31.37 -24.29
CA TYR A 73 -3.14 32.53 -25.16
C TYR A 73 -4.07 33.72 -24.91
N ALA A 74 -5.38 33.47 -24.78
CA ALA A 74 -6.36 34.54 -24.55
C ALA A 74 -6.10 35.32 -23.25
N MET A 75 -5.64 34.66 -22.21
CA MET A 75 -5.25 35.29 -20.94
C MET A 75 -4.00 36.16 -21.10
N VAL A 76 -2.99 35.65 -21.81
CA VAL A 76 -1.73 36.39 -22.05
C VAL A 76 -1.98 37.59 -22.92
N GLU A 77 -2.74 37.46 -24.01
CA GLU A 77 -3.12 38.55 -24.91
C GLU A 77 -3.86 39.67 -24.17
N ALA A 78 -4.84 39.33 -23.33
CA ALA A 78 -5.61 40.30 -22.56
C ALA A 78 -4.73 41.07 -21.54
N ASP A 79 -3.74 40.41 -20.93
CA ASP A 79 -2.83 41.03 -19.98
C ASP A 79 -1.84 41.99 -20.68
N ILE A 80 -1.27 41.57 -21.82
CA ILE A 80 -0.41 42.44 -22.65
C ILE A 80 -1.18 43.67 -23.16
N ALA A 81 -2.44 43.50 -23.58
CA ALA A 81 -3.29 44.59 -24.02
C ALA A 81 -3.51 45.65 -22.92
N LYS A 82 -3.67 45.24 -21.66
CA LYS A 82 -3.75 46.17 -20.51
C LYS A 82 -2.44 46.90 -20.27
N CYS A 83 -1.30 46.24 -20.48
CA CYS A 83 -0.01 46.89 -20.42
C CYS A 83 0.15 47.94 -21.54
N ALA A 84 -0.33 47.67 -22.74
CA ALA A 84 -0.28 48.58 -23.88
C ALA A 84 -1.20 49.80 -23.71
N SER A 85 -2.43 49.60 -23.21
CA SER A 85 -3.39 50.69 -22.95
C SER A 85 -3.00 51.61 -21.79
N GLY A 86 -2.13 51.16 -20.90
CA GLY A 86 -1.77 51.90 -19.69
C GLY A 86 -2.65 51.62 -18.48
N ASP A 87 -3.55 50.66 -18.58
CA ASP A 87 -4.37 50.23 -17.46
C ASP A 87 -3.57 49.42 -16.41
N GLN A 88 -2.36 48.97 -16.80
CA GLN A 88 -1.48 48.17 -15.97
C GLN A 88 -0.01 48.45 -16.32
N ASP A 89 0.86 48.56 -15.30
CA ASP A 89 2.29 48.79 -15.46
C ASP A 89 3.19 47.58 -15.17
N SER A 90 2.59 46.41 -15.02
CA SER A 90 3.34 45.16 -14.77
C SER A 90 2.65 43.95 -15.40
N HIS A 91 3.45 43.04 -15.92
CA HIS A 91 3.04 41.74 -16.41
C HIS A 91 3.59 40.69 -15.47
N ALA A 92 2.74 39.80 -14.90
CA ALA A 92 3.18 38.77 -13.98
C ALA A 92 2.27 37.55 -14.10
N LEU A 93 2.53 36.67 -15.06
CA LEU A 93 1.73 35.51 -15.36
C LEU A 93 2.57 34.24 -15.37
N GLU A 94 1.92 33.12 -15.01
CA GLU A 94 2.44 31.77 -15.17
C GLU A 94 1.58 31.07 -16.22
N TYR A 95 2.21 30.59 -17.31
CA TYR A 95 1.52 29.95 -18.43
C TYR A 95 2.46 29.03 -19.19
N ARG A 96 1.94 28.30 -20.17
CA ARG A 96 2.65 27.26 -20.90
C ARG A 96 3.18 27.72 -22.25
N TRP A 97 4.43 27.38 -22.54
CA TRP A 97 5.05 27.50 -23.85
C TRP A 97 5.36 26.11 -24.44
N PHE A 98 5.41 26.01 -25.76
CA PHE A 98 6.00 24.89 -26.46
C PHE A 98 7.50 25.09 -26.61
N ASP A 99 8.31 24.05 -26.34
CA ASP A 99 9.72 24.06 -26.72
C ASP A 99 9.90 23.66 -28.22
N ARG A 100 11.15 23.73 -28.72
CA ARG A 100 11.45 23.37 -30.13
C ARG A 100 11.10 21.93 -30.50
N LYS A 101 10.88 21.05 -29.54
CA LYS A 101 10.44 19.65 -29.73
C LYS A 101 8.93 19.48 -29.60
N GLY A 102 8.18 20.55 -29.43
CA GLY A 102 6.74 20.54 -29.20
C GLY A 102 6.34 20.13 -27.76
N LYS A 103 7.30 20.00 -26.84
CA LYS A 103 7.02 19.67 -25.44
C LYS A 103 6.54 20.92 -24.69
N VAL A 104 5.52 20.77 -23.85
CA VAL A 104 4.97 21.82 -23.00
C VAL A 104 5.94 22.16 -21.85
N VAL A 105 6.26 23.43 -21.70
CA VAL A 105 7.11 23.99 -20.63
C VAL A 105 6.34 25.06 -19.89
N TRP A 106 6.22 24.93 -18.59
CA TRP A 106 5.66 26.00 -17.77
C TRP A 106 6.69 27.09 -17.55
N ILE A 107 6.26 28.31 -17.77
CA ILE A 107 7.07 29.50 -17.58
C ILE A 107 6.41 30.49 -16.60
N ASN A 108 7.25 31.28 -15.94
CA ASN A 108 6.85 32.45 -15.18
C ASN A 108 7.41 33.65 -15.91
N CYS A 109 6.52 34.42 -16.51
CA CYS A 109 6.86 35.68 -17.20
C CYS A 109 6.57 36.86 -16.27
N LYS A 110 7.58 37.64 -15.96
CA LYS A 110 7.45 38.88 -15.16
C LYS A 110 8.13 40.02 -15.86
N GLY A 111 7.41 41.10 -16.00
CA GLY A 111 7.91 42.35 -16.61
C GLY A 111 7.29 43.58 -16.00
N THR A 112 7.93 44.70 -16.22
CA THR A 112 7.46 46.03 -15.82
C THR A 112 7.43 46.91 -17.06
N VAL A 113 6.37 47.71 -17.20
CA VAL A 113 6.25 48.68 -18.27
C VAL A 113 7.02 49.94 -17.87
N ILE A 114 7.87 50.39 -18.75
CA ILE A 114 8.56 51.69 -18.64
C ILE A 114 8.24 52.55 -19.86
N VAL A 115 8.31 53.85 -19.69
CA VAL A 115 8.26 54.80 -20.83
C VAL A 115 9.67 55.00 -21.34
N GLY A 116 9.95 54.47 -22.52
CA GLY A 116 11.23 54.59 -23.21
C GLY A 116 11.38 55.81 -24.05
N PRO A 117 12.40 55.86 -24.97
CA PRO A 117 12.61 56.92 -25.92
C PRO A 117 11.36 57.21 -26.75
N GLU A 118 11.17 58.47 -27.15
CA GLU A 118 10.04 58.89 -27.98
C GLU A 118 8.65 58.65 -27.40
N GLY A 119 8.58 58.22 -26.08
CA GLY A 119 7.32 57.95 -25.39
C GLY A 119 6.76 56.55 -25.60
N HIS A 120 7.53 55.61 -26.20
CA HIS A 120 7.14 54.22 -26.39
C HIS A 120 6.98 53.50 -25.04
N ARG A 121 5.95 52.68 -24.92
CA ARG A 121 5.75 51.81 -23.76
C ARG A 121 6.52 50.51 -23.98
N LEU A 122 7.55 50.31 -23.19
CA LEU A 122 8.40 49.12 -23.25
C LEU A 122 8.10 48.23 -22.07
N LEU A 123 7.68 46.97 -22.32
CA LEU A 123 7.58 45.95 -21.32
C LEU A 123 8.91 45.19 -21.23
N ILE A 124 9.66 45.43 -20.15
CA ILE A 124 10.97 44.80 -19.92
C ILE A 124 10.83 43.76 -18.81
N GLY A 125 11.34 42.55 -19.06
CA GLY A 125 11.16 41.52 -18.10
C GLY A 125 12.03 40.28 -18.31
N ARG A 126 11.63 39.24 -17.58
CA ARG A 126 12.26 37.95 -17.67
C ARG A 126 11.25 36.83 -17.76
N VAL A 127 11.57 35.79 -18.50
CA VAL A 127 10.90 34.51 -18.53
C VAL A 127 11.79 33.51 -17.82
N SER A 128 11.26 32.82 -16.85
CA SER A 128 11.95 31.75 -16.12
C SER A 128 11.21 30.43 -16.32
N GLU A 129 11.91 29.38 -16.69
CA GLU A 129 11.29 28.06 -16.65
C GLU A 129 10.96 27.71 -15.17
N LEU A 130 9.75 27.32 -14.93
CA LEU A 130 9.34 26.83 -13.63
C LEU A 130 9.97 25.44 -13.46
N GLY A 131 11.23 25.40 -13.03
CA GLY A 131 12.02 24.19 -12.85
C GLY A 131 11.51 23.28 -11.74
N LYS A 132 12.21 22.18 -11.42
CA LYS A 132 11.84 21.07 -10.52
C LYS A 132 11.23 21.43 -9.15
N LYS A 133 11.19 22.70 -8.75
CA LYS A 133 10.48 23.21 -7.56
C LYS A 133 9.12 23.82 -7.85
N ALA A 134 8.67 23.88 -9.09
CA ALA A 134 7.49 24.61 -9.48
C ALA A 134 6.32 23.68 -9.88
N LYS A 135 5.17 24.19 -9.77
CA LYS A 135 3.77 23.77 -9.83
C LYS A 135 3.33 22.76 -10.91
N ALA A 136 4.18 22.39 -11.87
CA ALA A 136 3.88 21.40 -12.91
C ALA A 136 4.91 20.27 -12.99
N ASP A 137 4.44 19.10 -13.38
CA ASP A 137 5.25 17.90 -13.57
C ASP A 137 5.87 17.86 -14.97
N ASN A 138 7.18 17.64 -15.04
CA ASN A 138 7.92 17.69 -16.31
C ASN A 138 7.64 16.47 -17.22
N VAL A 139 7.11 15.39 -16.69
CA VAL A 139 6.79 14.17 -17.46
C VAL A 139 5.40 14.30 -18.05
N THR A 140 4.41 14.65 -17.24
CA THR A 140 2.99 14.62 -17.62
C THR A 140 2.42 16.00 -17.99
N GLY A 141 3.12 17.09 -17.66
CA GLY A 141 2.62 18.47 -17.84
C GLY A 141 1.50 18.88 -16.89
N LEU A 142 1.07 18.00 -15.98
CA LEU A 142 0.01 18.28 -15.02
C LEU A 142 0.51 19.13 -13.84
N ARG A 143 -0.41 19.82 -13.17
CA ARG A 143 -0.12 20.51 -11.91
C ARG A 143 0.34 19.50 -10.86
N ARG A 144 1.29 19.89 -10.00
CA ARG A 144 1.83 19.02 -8.94
C ARG A 144 1.01 19.04 -7.67
N GLU A 145 1.33 18.13 -6.75
CA GLU A 145 0.74 18.02 -5.42
C GLU A 145 0.71 19.33 -4.64
N VAL A 146 1.77 20.15 -4.74
CA VAL A 146 1.82 21.47 -4.07
C VAL A 146 0.66 22.36 -4.53
N ARG A 147 0.32 22.30 -5.81
CA ARG A 147 -0.81 23.07 -6.35
C ARG A 147 -2.14 22.47 -5.92
N PHE A 148 -2.28 21.15 -5.93
CA PHE A 148 -3.46 20.47 -5.37
C PHE A 148 -3.74 20.94 -3.94
N ARG A 149 -2.72 20.96 -3.07
CA ARG A 149 -2.88 21.38 -1.66
C ARG A 149 -3.46 22.80 -1.56
N LEU A 150 -2.94 23.73 -2.32
CA LEU A 150 -3.41 25.12 -2.32
C LEU A 150 -4.86 25.23 -2.82
N ASP A 151 -5.17 24.55 -3.93
CA ASP A 151 -6.50 24.59 -4.54
C ASP A 151 -7.53 23.89 -3.64
N ALA A 152 -7.17 22.71 -3.09
CA ALA A 152 -8.02 21.95 -2.18
C ALA A 152 -8.30 22.72 -0.88
N GLU A 153 -7.29 23.34 -0.25
CA GLU A 153 -7.49 24.14 0.96
C GLU A 153 -8.40 25.35 0.72
N ALA A 154 -8.26 26.01 -0.44
CA ALA A 154 -9.14 27.11 -0.79
C ALA A 154 -10.59 26.65 -0.96
N ILE A 155 -10.82 25.54 -1.67
CA ILE A 155 -12.17 25.02 -1.92
C ILE A 155 -12.78 24.46 -0.63
N LEU A 156 -12.04 23.67 0.14
CA LEU A 156 -12.50 23.07 1.41
C LEU A 156 -12.87 24.14 2.44
N ARG A 157 -12.15 25.27 2.47
CA ARG A 157 -12.46 26.39 3.36
C ARG A 157 -13.69 27.20 2.89
N ASP A 158 -13.76 27.52 1.59
CA ASP A 158 -14.70 28.51 1.08
C ASP A 158 -16.01 27.89 0.62
N ARG A 159 -15.99 26.64 0.10
CA ARG A 159 -17.16 25.94 -0.44
C ARG A 159 -17.03 24.40 -0.43
N PRO A 160 -16.85 23.75 0.73
CA PRO A 160 -16.68 22.30 0.79
C PRO A 160 -17.83 21.51 0.17
N GLN A 161 -19.06 22.04 0.24
CA GLN A 161 -20.26 21.39 -0.32
C GLN A 161 -20.29 21.41 -1.87
N SER A 162 -19.40 22.15 -2.54
CA SER A 162 -19.28 22.10 -4.01
C SER A 162 -18.40 20.96 -4.50
N VAL A 163 -17.71 20.24 -3.60
CA VAL A 163 -16.86 19.11 -3.97
C VAL A 163 -17.74 17.89 -4.17
N HIS A 164 -17.74 17.36 -5.39
CA HIS A 164 -18.47 16.15 -5.74
C HIS A 164 -17.67 14.90 -5.39
N TYR A 165 -16.37 14.90 -5.71
CA TYR A 165 -15.44 13.84 -5.30
C TYR A 165 -13.99 14.30 -5.42
N MET A 166 -13.12 13.61 -4.66
CA MET A 166 -11.66 13.63 -4.86
C MET A 166 -11.18 12.19 -5.03
N MET A 167 -10.50 11.91 -6.16
CA MET A 167 -10.10 10.56 -6.55
C MET A 167 -8.59 10.50 -6.76
N ARG A 168 -7.90 9.63 -6.01
CA ARG A 168 -6.49 9.30 -6.19
C ARG A 168 -6.38 8.04 -7.05
N ILE A 169 -5.63 8.11 -8.13
CA ILE A 169 -5.40 7.00 -9.07
C ILE A 169 -3.93 6.64 -9.04
N GLY A 170 -3.63 5.34 -9.00
CA GLY A 170 -2.29 4.81 -9.08
C GLY A 170 -2.18 3.70 -10.13
N ILE A 171 -1.00 3.59 -10.75
CA ILE A 171 -0.69 2.50 -11.68
C ILE A 171 -0.39 1.23 -10.87
N ASP A 172 -1.00 0.13 -11.24
CA ASP A 172 -0.73 -1.15 -10.59
C ASP A 172 0.62 -1.69 -11.04
N ASN A 173 1.43 -2.14 -10.07
CA ASN A 173 2.76 -2.73 -10.28
C ASN A 173 3.74 -1.83 -11.06
N PHE A 174 3.64 -0.52 -10.96
CA PHE A 174 4.50 0.44 -11.69
C PHE A 174 6.00 0.21 -11.46
N LYS A 175 6.38 -0.21 -10.26
CA LYS A 175 7.77 -0.54 -9.94
C LYS A 175 8.32 -1.65 -10.85
N GLU A 176 7.52 -2.67 -11.15
CA GLU A 176 7.93 -3.77 -12.04
C GLU A 176 8.19 -3.29 -13.47
N ILE A 177 7.40 -2.31 -13.95
CA ILE A 177 7.61 -1.70 -15.27
C ILE A 177 8.98 -1.02 -15.31
N ASN A 178 9.29 -0.20 -14.30
CA ASN A 178 10.58 0.48 -14.22
C ASN A 178 11.76 -0.50 -14.10
N GLU A 179 11.61 -1.58 -13.34
CA GLU A 179 12.66 -2.59 -13.15
C GLU A 179 12.90 -3.43 -14.40
N LYS A 180 11.86 -3.76 -15.16
CA LYS A 180 11.97 -4.60 -16.37
C LYS A 180 12.32 -3.82 -17.63
N GLU A 181 11.78 -2.61 -17.78
CA GLU A 181 11.83 -1.86 -19.07
C GLU A 181 12.57 -0.52 -18.96
N GLY A 182 12.96 -0.12 -17.74
CA GLY A 182 13.70 1.12 -17.49
C GLY A 182 12.80 2.35 -17.22
N LEU A 183 13.44 3.43 -16.76
CA LEU A 183 12.74 4.65 -16.34
C LEU A 183 12.05 5.39 -17.49
N GLU A 184 12.60 5.34 -18.71
CA GLU A 184 11.99 5.97 -19.88
C GLU A 184 10.63 5.34 -20.20
N ALA A 185 10.53 4.00 -20.09
CA ALA A 185 9.29 3.26 -20.25
C ALA A 185 8.25 3.65 -19.18
N GLY A 186 8.68 3.83 -17.94
CA GLY A 186 7.81 4.34 -16.88
C GLY A 186 7.30 5.75 -17.16
N ASP A 187 8.17 6.64 -17.65
CA ASP A 187 7.78 8.01 -18.01
C ASP A 187 6.73 8.02 -19.15
N GLU A 188 6.87 7.14 -20.14
CA GLU A 188 5.87 6.99 -21.22
C GLU A 188 4.51 6.53 -20.67
N VAL A 189 4.49 5.52 -19.78
CA VAL A 189 3.25 5.04 -19.15
C VAL A 189 2.59 6.14 -18.31
N LEU A 190 3.37 6.96 -17.63
CA LEU A 190 2.86 8.11 -16.88
C LEU A 190 2.22 9.16 -17.79
N GLN A 191 2.83 9.45 -18.94
CA GLN A 191 2.26 10.37 -19.95
C GLN A 191 0.95 9.81 -20.52
N GLU A 192 0.93 8.55 -20.90
CA GLU A 192 -0.25 7.87 -21.43
C GLU A 192 -1.43 7.91 -20.44
N LEU A 193 -1.16 7.61 -19.17
CA LEU A 193 -2.20 7.68 -18.14
C LEU A 193 -2.69 9.10 -17.92
N ALA A 194 -1.79 10.10 -17.90
CA ALA A 194 -2.17 11.51 -17.80
C ALA A 194 -3.12 11.92 -18.93
N GLU A 195 -2.80 11.54 -20.19
CA GLU A 195 -3.64 11.81 -21.36
C GLU A 195 -5.01 11.10 -21.23
N CYS A 196 -5.02 9.84 -20.79
CA CYS A 196 -6.25 9.09 -20.55
C CYS A 196 -7.14 9.75 -19.48
N ILE A 197 -6.54 10.25 -18.40
CA ILE A 197 -7.27 10.95 -17.33
C ILE A 197 -7.86 12.26 -17.87
N VAL A 198 -7.03 13.14 -18.43
CA VAL A 198 -7.47 14.45 -18.94
C VAL A 198 -8.56 14.30 -20.00
N ALA A 199 -8.45 13.31 -20.89
CA ALA A 199 -9.46 13.04 -21.91
C ALA A 199 -10.74 12.36 -21.37
N SER A 200 -10.81 12.02 -20.09
CA SER A 200 -11.95 11.33 -19.46
C SER A 200 -12.75 12.21 -18.49
N VAL A 201 -12.20 13.35 -18.12
CA VAL A 201 -12.83 14.35 -17.23
C VAL A 201 -13.30 15.55 -18.04
N ASP A 202 -14.23 16.31 -17.49
CA ASP A 202 -14.70 17.56 -18.09
C ASP A 202 -13.68 18.69 -17.85
N GLU A 203 -13.69 19.74 -18.67
CA GLU A 203 -12.73 20.86 -18.58
C GLU A 203 -12.74 21.60 -17.23
N SER A 204 -13.85 21.50 -16.49
CA SER A 204 -14.00 22.10 -15.15
C SER A 204 -13.42 21.27 -14.03
N VAL A 205 -12.95 20.05 -14.31
CA VAL A 205 -12.39 19.13 -13.31
C VAL A 205 -10.88 19.24 -13.29
N ASP A 206 -10.32 19.49 -12.13
CA ASP A 206 -8.89 19.64 -11.94
C ASP A 206 -8.16 18.31 -11.81
N VAL A 207 -7.02 18.18 -12.51
CA VAL A 207 -6.17 16.99 -12.49
C VAL A 207 -4.76 17.37 -12.04
N TYR A 208 -4.21 16.59 -11.13
CA TYR A 208 -2.90 16.81 -10.54
C TYR A 208 -2.05 15.55 -10.59
N ARG A 209 -0.74 15.73 -10.72
CA ARG A 209 0.26 14.70 -10.53
C ARG A 209 0.74 14.73 -9.09
N LEU A 210 0.61 13.61 -8.39
CA LEU A 210 1.17 13.42 -7.05
C LEU A 210 2.60 12.87 -7.14
N LEU A 211 3.02 12.10 -6.15
CA LEU A 211 4.32 11.44 -6.11
C LEU A 211 4.28 10.09 -6.84
N ALA A 212 5.43 9.65 -7.31
CA ALA A 212 5.66 8.37 -7.98
C ALA A 212 4.70 8.09 -9.16
N ASP A 213 3.76 7.19 -9.07
CA ASP A 213 2.82 6.77 -10.11
C ASP A 213 1.39 7.24 -9.88
N GLU A 214 1.18 8.26 -9.05
CA GLU A 214 -0.15 8.63 -8.58
C GLU A 214 -0.62 9.99 -9.10
N PHE A 215 -1.93 10.07 -9.30
CA PHE A 215 -2.65 11.24 -9.78
C PHE A 215 -3.82 11.57 -8.85
N MET A 216 -4.21 12.83 -8.81
CA MET A 216 -5.39 13.28 -8.09
C MET A 216 -6.34 13.98 -9.06
N ILE A 217 -7.60 13.60 -9.00
CA ILE A 217 -8.70 14.28 -9.69
C ILE A 217 -9.55 14.94 -8.61
N MET A 218 -9.86 16.22 -8.79
CA MET A 218 -10.72 17.00 -7.91
C MET A 218 -11.87 17.57 -8.73
N ASP A 219 -13.07 17.07 -8.49
CA ASP A 219 -14.30 17.60 -9.06
C ASP A 219 -15.00 18.50 -8.04
N ALA A 220 -14.87 19.79 -8.22
CA ALA A 220 -15.55 20.84 -7.47
C ALA A 220 -16.29 21.79 -8.44
N SER A 221 -16.76 21.23 -9.56
CA SER A 221 -17.45 21.97 -10.60
C SER A 221 -18.83 22.45 -10.12
N THR A 222 -19.30 23.53 -10.72
CA THR A 222 -20.66 24.05 -10.46
C THR A 222 -21.73 23.36 -11.31
N ASN A 223 -21.31 22.46 -12.20
CA ASN A 223 -22.17 21.69 -13.09
C ASN A 223 -22.51 20.33 -12.45
N ASP A 224 -23.50 19.65 -13.01
CA ASP A 224 -23.82 18.28 -12.59
C ASP A 224 -22.61 17.36 -12.80
N SER A 225 -22.11 16.76 -11.72
CA SER A 225 -20.99 15.83 -11.77
C SER A 225 -21.40 14.50 -12.41
N VAL A 226 -20.51 13.96 -13.23
CA VAL A 226 -20.70 12.65 -13.86
C VAL A 226 -20.52 11.49 -12.85
N GLY A 227 -20.01 11.79 -11.66
CA GLY A 227 -19.74 10.83 -10.58
C GLY A 227 -18.44 10.04 -10.78
N ALA A 228 -17.74 9.82 -9.67
CA ALA A 228 -16.40 9.22 -9.65
C ALA A 228 -16.31 7.85 -10.34
N LYS A 229 -17.28 6.98 -10.10
CA LYS A 229 -17.34 5.64 -10.71
C LYS A 229 -17.41 5.67 -12.24
N THR A 230 -18.16 6.61 -12.79
CA THR A 230 -18.27 6.78 -14.25
C THR A 230 -16.96 7.27 -14.84
N VAL A 231 -16.34 8.26 -14.20
CA VAL A 231 -15.03 8.80 -14.61
C VAL A 231 -13.96 7.71 -14.54
N TYR A 232 -13.86 6.97 -13.44
CA TYR A 232 -12.94 5.85 -13.32
C TYR A 232 -13.12 4.82 -14.45
N ASN A 233 -14.35 4.43 -14.76
CA ASN A 233 -14.63 3.47 -15.84
C ASN A 233 -14.27 4.02 -17.23
N ARG A 234 -14.43 5.35 -17.47
CA ARG A 234 -13.97 5.99 -18.71
C ARG A 234 -12.45 5.92 -18.84
N ILE A 235 -11.71 6.26 -17.77
CA ILE A 235 -10.26 6.19 -17.72
C ILE A 235 -9.78 4.76 -17.96
N LYS A 236 -10.31 3.79 -17.20
CA LYS A 236 -9.97 2.37 -17.33
C LYS A 236 -10.18 1.85 -18.76
N ARG A 237 -11.27 2.26 -19.40
CA ARG A 237 -11.54 1.89 -20.80
C ARG A 237 -10.52 2.50 -21.76
N LYS A 238 -10.15 3.78 -21.59
CA LYS A 238 -9.13 4.43 -22.41
C LYS A 238 -7.76 3.78 -22.21
N VAL A 239 -7.34 3.53 -20.97
CA VAL A 239 -6.10 2.79 -20.68
C VAL A 239 -6.09 1.44 -21.38
N THR A 240 -7.18 0.66 -21.29
CA THR A 240 -7.29 -0.63 -21.99
C THR A 240 -7.19 -0.47 -23.50
N GLN A 241 -7.76 0.58 -24.09
CA GLN A 241 -7.67 0.86 -25.52
C GLN A 241 -6.24 1.22 -25.93
N THR A 242 -5.57 2.09 -25.17
CA THR A 242 -4.18 2.49 -25.41
C THR A 242 -3.23 1.29 -25.36
N VAL A 243 -3.36 0.45 -24.35
CA VAL A 243 -2.59 -0.80 -24.22
C VAL A 243 -2.81 -1.73 -25.42
N ARG A 244 -4.05 -1.87 -25.90
CA ARG A 244 -4.38 -2.67 -27.08
C ARG A 244 -3.79 -2.11 -28.38
N GLN A 245 -3.86 -0.79 -28.57
CA GLN A 245 -3.32 -0.13 -29.77
C GLN A 245 -1.80 -0.28 -29.89
N LYS A 246 -1.10 -0.43 -28.76
CA LYS A 246 0.33 -0.70 -28.69
C LYS A 246 0.67 -2.20 -28.67
N GLU A 247 -0.24 -3.04 -29.15
CA GLU A 247 -0.07 -4.50 -29.29
C GLU A 247 0.33 -5.19 -27.97
N TYR A 248 -0.15 -4.67 -26.84
CA TYR A 248 0.21 -5.15 -25.50
C TYR A 248 1.72 -5.15 -25.20
N SER A 249 2.47 -4.28 -25.89
CA SER A 249 3.91 -4.12 -25.62
C SER A 249 4.18 -3.86 -24.14
N ARG A 250 3.24 -3.16 -23.46
CA ARG A 250 3.24 -2.94 -22.00
C ARG A 250 1.83 -3.11 -21.49
N PHE A 251 1.65 -4.06 -20.57
CA PHE A 251 0.36 -4.28 -19.92
C PHE A 251 0.38 -3.69 -18.52
N TYR A 252 -0.52 -2.76 -18.26
CA TYR A 252 -0.75 -2.21 -16.92
C TYR A 252 -2.23 -1.97 -16.67
N THR A 253 -2.59 -1.95 -15.40
CA THR A 253 -3.91 -1.59 -14.91
C THR A 253 -3.81 -0.44 -13.93
N ILE A 254 -4.95 0.11 -13.53
CA ILE A 254 -5.04 1.21 -12.57
C ILE A 254 -5.99 0.88 -11.43
N SER A 255 -5.60 1.28 -10.24
CA SER A 255 -6.50 1.29 -9.09
C SER A 255 -6.81 2.72 -8.66
N ALA A 256 -7.96 2.92 -8.01
CA ALA A 256 -8.35 4.24 -7.52
C ALA A 256 -8.92 4.16 -6.10
N GLY A 257 -8.63 5.19 -5.31
CA GLY A 257 -9.28 5.47 -4.04
C GLY A 257 -10.02 6.79 -4.11
N VAL A 258 -11.28 6.80 -3.74
CA VAL A 258 -12.13 7.97 -3.90
C VAL A 258 -12.81 8.35 -2.57
N MET A 259 -12.96 9.66 -2.38
CA MET A 259 -13.80 10.25 -1.36
C MET A 259 -14.91 11.03 -2.07
N GLU A 260 -16.19 10.73 -1.75
CA GLU A 260 -17.38 11.31 -2.40
C GLU A 260 -18.18 12.21 -1.46
N GLU A 261 -17.89 12.18 -0.15
CA GLU A 261 -18.58 12.98 0.87
C GLU A 261 -17.68 13.25 2.09
N GLY A 262 -18.16 14.05 3.04
CA GLY A 262 -17.46 14.30 4.30
C GLY A 262 -16.27 15.23 4.14
N PHE A 263 -16.35 16.23 3.26
CA PHE A 263 -15.28 17.19 3.00
C PHE A 263 -15.24 18.34 4.00
N GLU A 264 -16.32 18.57 4.74
CA GLU A 264 -16.42 19.61 5.76
C GLU A 264 -15.35 19.37 6.84
N ASP A 265 -14.71 20.44 7.27
CA ASP A 265 -13.66 20.44 8.29
C ASP A 265 -12.41 19.58 7.96
N LYS A 266 -12.24 19.17 6.71
CA LYS A 266 -11.05 18.45 6.27
C LYS A 266 -9.98 19.40 5.72
N THR A 267 -8.74 19.01 5.95
CA THR A 267 -7.56 19.62 5.33
C THR A 267 -7.16 18.88 4.06
N ALA A 268 -6.38 19.51 3.18
CA ALA A 268 -5.81 18.85 2.00
C ALA A 268 -4.95 17.62 2.38
N ASP A 269 -4.23 17.68 3.51
CA ASP A 269 -3.44 16.56 4.03
C ASP A 269 -4.30 15.37 4.46
N GLU A 270 -5.45 15.65 5.06
CA GLU A 270 -6.40 14.59 5.42
C GLU A 270 -6.99 13.94 4.18
N ILE A 271 -7.39 14.72 3.18
CA ILE A 271 -7.89 14.18 1.90
C ILE A 271 -6.85 13.29 1.23
N LEU A 272 -5.58 13.72 1.19
CA LEU A 272 -4.50 12.90 0.65
C LEU A 272 -4.36 11.56 1.38
N ARG A 273 -4.43 11.56 2.71
CA ARG A 273 -4.35 10.33 3.51
C ARG A 273 -5.57 9.41 3.32
N LEU A 274 -6.78 9.98 3.29
CA LEU A 274 -8.01 9.21 3.17
C LEU A 274 -8.15 8.57 1.78
N THR A 275 -7.82 9.32 0.72
CA THR A 275 -7.81 8.80 -0.66
C THR A 275 -6.68 7.80 -0.89
N GLU A 276 -5.52 7.95 -0.22
CA GLU A 276 -4.44 6.96 -0.23
C GLU A 276 -4.86 5.65 0.46
N PHE A 277 -5.51 5.76 1.62
CA PHE A 277 -6.06 4.58 2.29
C PHE A 277 -7.03 3.83 1.37
N ALA A 278 -8.00 4.52 0.76
CA ALA A 278 -8.94 3.89 -0.17
C ALA A 278 -8.24 3.29 -1.40
N LEU A 279 -7.21 3.95 -1.97
CA LEU A 279 -6.40 3.40 -3.06
C LEU A 279 -5.70 2.10 -2.65
N ASN A 280 -5.14 2.07 -1.44
CA ASN A 280 -4.49 0.88 -0.91
C ASN A 280 -5.48 -0.26 -0.69
N GLU A 281 -6.70 0.03 -0.25
CA GLU A 281 -7.79 -0.97 -0.19
C GLU A 281 -8.12 -1.53 -1.58
N ALA A 282 -8.24 -0.70 -2.61
CA ALA A 282 -8.44 -1.15 -3.98
C ALA A 282 -7.30 -2.08 -4.45
N LYS A 283 -6.05 -1.72 -4.12
CA LYS A 283 -4.86 -2.54 -4.46
C LYS A 283 -4.82 -3.87 -3.70
N ARG A 284 -5.23 -3.91 -2.43
CA ARG A 284 -5.30 -5.15 -1.62
C ARG A 284 -6.39 -6.09 -2.09
N ASN A 285 -7.54 -5.55 -2.48
CA ASN A 285 -8.71 -6.32 -2.91
C ASN A 285 -8.61 -6.84 -4.36
N GLY A 286 -7.40 -6.92 -4.93
CA GLY A 286 -7.15 -7.54 -6.23
C GLY A 286 -6.78 -6.57 -7.35
N ARG A 287 -6.54 -5.29 -7.06
CA ARG A 287 -6.14 -4.24 -8.03
C ARG A 287 -7.18 -4.02 -9.13
N ASN A 288 -6.87 -3.17 -10.12
CA ASN A 288 -7.69 -2.89 -11.31
C ASN A 288 -9.15 -2.51 -10.97
N GLN A 289 -9.37 -1.83 -9.86
CA GLN A 289 -10.67 -1.45 -9.32
C GLN A 289 -10.59 -0.12 -8.55
N MET A 290 -11.76 0.39 -8.21
CA MET A 290 -11.93 1.59 -7.40
C MET A 290 -12.51 1.20 -6.04
N ALA A 291 -12.00 1.79 -4.96
CA ALA A 291 -12.58 1.72 -3.63
C ALA A 291 -13.04 3.11 -3.19
N VAL A 292 -14.21 3.18 -2.58
CA VAL A 292 -14.71 4.38 -1.93
C VAL A 292 -14.21 4.39 -0.49
N PHE A 293 -13.78 5.55 -0.02
CA PHE A 293 -13.39 5.72 1.38
C PHE A 293 -14.52 5.37 2.32
N ASP A 294 -14.22 4.54 3.29
CA ASP A 294 -15.13 4.15 4.36
C ASP A 294 -14.50 4.46 5.72
N GLN A 295 -15.25 5.17 6.57
CA GLN A 295 -14.75 5.64 7.87
C GLN A 295 -14.55 4.50 8.87
N GLU A 296 -15.38 3.46 8.84
CA GLU A 296 -15.27 2.33 9.77
C GLU A 296 -14.02 1.50 9.44
N ASN A 297 -13.81 1.19 8.17
CA ASN A 297 -12.60 0.52 7.68
C ASN A 297 -11.34 1.31 8.00
N TYR A 298 -11.39 2.64 7.88
CA TYR A 298 -10.26 3.51 8.25
C TYR A 298 -9.97 3.48 9.75
N ASN A 299 -10.99 3.52 10.58
CA ASN A 299 -10.85 3.42 12.03
C ASN A 299 -10.24 2.06 12.45
N GLU A 300 -10.67 0.98 11.80
CA GLU A 300 -10.09 -0.35 12.01
C GLU A 300 -8.61 -0.39 11.58
N TYR A 301 -8.28 0.17 10.44
CA TYR A 301 -6.89 0.31 9.98
C TYR A 301 -6.03 1.08 11.00
N LEU A 302 -6.49 2.21 11.51
CA LEU A 302 -5.79 2.97 12.54
C LEU A 302 -5.62 2.15 13.82
N ARG A 303 -6.65 1.40 14.24
CA ARG A 303 -6.58 0.49 15.38
C ARG A 303 -5.52 -0.59 15.17
N ARG A 304 -5.44 -1.20 13.98
CA ARG A 304 -4.39 -2.19 13.66
C ARG A 304 -2.99 -1.60 13.71
N LEU A 305 -2.81 -0.36 13.22
CA LEU A 305 -1.53 0.34 13.34
C LEU A 305 -1.12 0.59 14.79
N ASP A 306 -2.06 0.98 15.62
CA ASP A 306 -1.82 1.22 17.04
C ASP A 306 -1.50 -0.09 17.80
N ILE A 307 -2.24 -1.16 17.53
CA ILE A 307 -1.95 -2.51 18.05
C ILE A 307 -0.54 -2.93 17.66
N ARG A 308 -0.14 -2.77 16.40
CA ARG A 308 1.22 -3.08 15.93
C ARG A 308 2.30 -2.33 16.69
N LYS A 309 2.08 -1.03 16.95
CA LYS A 309 3.01 -0.20 17.75
C LYS A 309 3.10 -0.68 19.20
N ALA A 310 1.97 -1.09 19.78
CA ALA A 310 1.92 -1.62 21.13
C ALA A 310 2.68 -2.94 21.23
N MET A 311 2.38 -3.90 20.36
CA MET A 311 3.08 -5.19 20.33
C MET A 311 4.59 -5.03 20.13
N ARG A 312 5.04 -4.11 19.28
CA ARG A 312 6.49 -3.84 19.12
C ARG A 312 7.13 -3.36 20.41
N ARG A 313 6.44 -2.52 21.20
CA ARG A 313 6.95 -2.10 22.53
C ARG A 313 6.99 -3.27 23.50
N ASP A 314 5.95 -4.10 23.51
CA ASP A 314 5.82 -5.24 24.40
C ASP A 314 6.90 -6.31 24.10
N VAL A 315 7.19 -6.57 22.80
CA VAL A 315 8.32 -7.43 22.38
C VAL A 315 9.66 -6.90 22.86
N ASN A 316 9.91 -5.58 22.76
CA ASN A 316 11.15 -4.96 23.23
C ASN A 316 11.25 -4.85 24.75
N ASN A 317 10.15 -5.07 25.47
CA ASN A 317 10.06 -5.07 26.93
C ASN A 317 9.83 -6.48 27.44
N ASP A 318 10.72 -7.40 27.08
CA ASP A 318 10.73 -8.80 27.50
C ASP A 318 9.38 -9.52 27.30
N PHE A 319 8.74 -9.26 26.15
CA PHE A 319 7.44 -9.84 25.77
C PHE A 319 6.30 -9.54 26.76
N ASN A 320 6.38 -8.42 27.47
CA ASN A 320 5.33 -8.01 28.39
C ASN A 320 3.96 -7.95 27.67
N GLY A 321 2.94 -8.54 28.30
CA GLY A 321 1.60 -8.68 27.70
C GLY A 321 1.40 -9.92 26.82
N PHE A 322 2.48 -10.62 26.44
CA PHE A 322 2.37 -11.93 25.79
C PHE A 322 2.34 -13.05 26.85
N GLN A 323 1.45 -14.00 26.65
CA GLN A 323 1.30 -15.17 27.52
C GLN A 323 1.05 -16.42 26.67
N VAL A 324 1.51 -17.57 27.17
CA VAL A 324 1.21 -18.86 26.55
C VAL A 324 0.14 -19.57 27.39
N PHE A 325 -0.97 -19.87 26.76
CA PHE A 325 -2.04 -20.68 27.31
C PHE A 325 -1.88 -22.11 26.78
N TYR A 326 -2.46 -23.07 27.47
CA TYR A 326 -2.35 -24.47 27.14
C TYR A 326 -3.73 -25.11 27.06
N GLN A 327 -3.97 -25.90 26.00
CA GLN A 327 -5.21 -26.64 25.82
C GLN A 327 -4.89 -28.14 25.79
N PRO A 328 -5.60 -28.98 26.57
CA PRO A 328 -5.29 -30.42 26.63
C PRO A 328 -5.62 -31.13 25.31
N ILE A 329 -4.74 -32.06 24.94
CA ILE A 329 -4.94 -33.05 23.89
C ILE A 329 -5.06 -34.40 24.58
N VAL A 330 -6.17 -35.07 24.36
CA VAL A 330 -6.45 -36.37 24.98
C VAL A 330 -6.38 -37.49 23.96
N LYS A 331 -5.96 -38.67 24.40
CA LYS A 331 -6.00 -39.89 23.59
C LYS A 331 -7.45 -40.38 23.50
N ALA A 332 -7.90 -40.75 22.30
CA ALA A 332 -9.30 -41.03 22.05
C ALA A 332 -9.88 -42.22 22.87
N PRO A 333 -9.19 -43.37 23.03
CA PRO A 333 -9.81 -44.52 23.70
C PRO A 333 -10.06 -44.36 25.19
N ASP A 334 -9.15 -43.73 25.91
CA ASP A 334 -9.16 -43.64 27.38
C ASP A 334 -9.20 -42.21 27.94
N PHE A 335 -9.19 -41.22 27.08
CA PHE A 335 -9.23 -39.80 27.40
C PHE A 335 -8.09 -39.33 28.32
N GLN A 336 -6.99 -40.07 28.35
CA GLN A 336 -5.79 -39.58 29.06
C GLN A 336 -5.19 -38.37 28.35
N VAL A 337 -4.75 -37.38 29.11
CA VAL A 337 -4.05 -36.22 28.58
C VAL A 337 -2.64 -36.66 28.14
N VAL A 338 -2.38 -36.62 26.86
CA VAL A 338 -1.10 -37.02 26.24
C VAL A 338 -0.29 -35.86 25.74
N GLY A 339 -0.88 -34.67 25.69
CA GLY A 339 -0.21 -33.46 25.24
C GLY A 339 -1.02 -32.23 25.53
N ALA A 340 -0.45 -31.09 25.13
CA ALA A 340 -1.15 -29.82 25.14
C ALA A 340 -0.71 -28.95 23.97
N GLU A 341 -1.62 -28.19 23.43
CA GLU A 341 -1.32 -27.13 22.46
C GLU A 341 -0.99 -25.83 23.17
N ALA A 342 0.14 -25.22 22.81
CA ALA A 342 0.62 -23.93 23.31
C ALA A 342 0.05 -22.80 22.46
N LEU A 343 -0.88 -22.07 23.01
CA LEU A 343 -1.68 -21.05 22.34
C LEU A 343 -1.29 -19.65 22.81
N LEU A 344 -0.73 -18.86 21.91
CA LEU A 344 -0.34 -17.48 22.21
C LEU A 344 -1.55 -16.60 22.54
N ARG A 345 -1.40 -15.77 23.56
CA ARG A 345 -2.34 -14.72 23.94
C ARG A 345 -1.59 -13.42 24.06
N TRP A 346 -2.26 -12.32 23.74
CA TRP A 346 -1.71 -11.00 23.92
C TRP A 346 -2.79 -10.04 24.42
N GLY A 347 -2.40 -9.20 25.35
CA GLY A 347 -3.25 -8.13 25.87
C GLY A 347 -2.43 -7.14 26.68
N ASN A 348 -2.97 -5.95 26.84
CA ASN A 348 -2.38 -4.92 27.69
C ASN A 348 -3.46 -4.01 28.28
N GLU A 349 -3.06 -3.06 29.14
CA GLU A 349 -4.00 -2.15 29.83
C GLU A 349 -4.90 -1.36 28.87
N ARG A 350 -4.40 -0.99 27.68
CA ARG A 350 -5.15 -0.16 26.72
C ARG A 350 -6.18 -0.96 25.91
N TYR A 351 -5.87 -2.19 25.53
CA TYR A 351 -6.69 -2.98 24.60
C TYR A 351 -7.38 -4.17 25.26
N GLY A 352 -7.05 -4.46 26.52
CA GLY A 352 -7.47 -5.69 27.16
C GLY A 352 -6.92 -6.91 26.43
N ASN A 353 -7.62 -8.03 26.47
CA ASN A 353 -7.27 -9.23 25.73
C ASN A 353 -7.70 -9.09 24.25
N VAL A 354 -6.75 -9.15 23.35
CA VAL A 354 -6.99 -9.08 21.89
C VAL A 354 -7.07 -10.48 21.32
N SER A 355 -8.04 -10.72 20.42
CA SER A 355 -8.21 -12.04 19.79
C SER A 355 -6.99 -12.41 18.93
N PRO A 356 -6.53 -13.68 18.96
CA PRO A 356 -5.49 -14.19 18.07
C PRO A 356 -5.76 -13.90 16.58
N ALA A 357 -7.00 -14.02 16.13
CA ALA A 357 -7.40 -13.70 14.76
C ALA A 357 -7.11 -12.23 14.35
N VAL A 358 -6.94 -11.33 15.31
CA VAL A 358 -6.61 -9.92 15.07
C VAL A 358 -5.09 -9.70 15.14
N PHE A 359 -4.42 -10.20 16.20
CA PHE A 359 -3.03 -9.81 16.44
C PHE A 359 -2.00 -10.71 15.73
N ILE A 360 -2.30 -11.99 15.47
CA ILE A 360 -1.37 -12.89 14.75
C ILE A 360 -1.09 -12.39 13.33
N PRO A 361 -2.08 -12.04 12.50
CA PRO A 361 -1.80 -11.45 11.19
C PRO A 361 -0.95 -10.17 11.25
N ILE A 362 -1.14 -9.34 12.28
CA ILE A 362 -0.32 -8.12 12.47
C ILE A 362 1.13 -8.48 12.84
N LEU A 363 1.35 -9.51 13.66
CA LEU A 363 2.70 -10.03 13.96
C LEU A 363 3.38 -10.55 12.69
N GLU A 364 2.66 -11.29 11.85
CA GLU A 364 3.16 -11.84 10.58
C GLU A 364 3.51 -10.74 9.58
N GLU A 365 2.59 -9.81 9.31
CA GLU A 365 2.80 -8.67 8.42
C GLU A 365 3.99 -7.80 8.85
N SER A 366 4.20 -7.64 10.16
CA SER A 366 5.28 -6.83 10.72
C SER A 366 6.61 -7.56 10.92
N GLY A 367 6.63 -8.89 10.74
CA GLY A 367 7.78 -9.75 11.04
C GLY A 367 8.04 -9.97 12.54
N LEU A 368 7.21 -9.40 13.42
CA LEU A 368 7.32 -9.60 14.88
C LEU A 368 6.99 -11.04 15.30
N ILE A 369 6.32 -11.80 14.43
CA ILE A 369 6.03 -13.22 14.67
C ILE A 369 7.31 -14.04 14.88
N ILE A 370 8.44 -13.65 14.30
CA ILE A 370 9.72 -14.35 14.45
C ILE A 370 10.23 -14.30 15.90
N PRO A 371 10.48 -13.12 16.51
CA PRO A 371 10.92 -13.06 17.91
C PRO A 371 9.84 -13.59 18.89
N VAL A 372 8.55 -13.36 18.60
CA VAL A 372 7.44 -13.88 19.42
C VAL A 372 7.35 -15.40 19.33
N GLY A 373 7.51 -15.98 18.15
CA GLY A 373 7.52 -17.43 17.98
C GLY A 373 8.67 -18.12 18.73
N ARG A 374 9.87 -17.50 18.74
CA ARG A 374 10.99 -17.98 19.59
C ARG A 374 10.65 -17.93 21.08
N TYR A 375 9.97 -16.87 21.52
CA TYR A 375 9.47 -16.76 22.89
C TYR A 375 8.48 -17.89 23.22
N VAL A 376 7.46 -18.10 22.36
CA VAL A 376 6.46 -19.16 22.55
C VAL A 376 7.12 -20.54 22.60
N LEU A 377 8.00 -20.84 21.65
CA LEU A 377 8.71 -22.11 21.58
C LEU A 377 9.49 -22.37 22.87
N ARG A 378 10.23 -21.39 23.37
CA ARG A 378 11.02 -21.50 24.61
C ARG A 378 10.13 -21.72 25.86
N GLU A 379 9.03 -20.98 25.97
CA GLU A 379 8.10 -21.12 27.10
C GLU A 379 7.35 -22.46 27.06
N ALA A 380 6.92 -22.88 25.87
CA ALA A 380 6.29 -24.19 25.66
C ALA A 380 7.25 -25.35 25.98
N ALA A 381 8.48 -25.27 25.49
CA ALA A 381 9.52 -26.29 25.75
C ALA A 381 9.86 -26.39 27.25
N ARG A 382 10.06 -25.27 27.94
CA ARG A 382 10.31 -25.25 29.40
C ARG A 382 9.16 -25.88 30.19
N THR A 383 7.95 -25.56 29.77
CA THR A 383 6.74 -26.08 30.41
C THR A 383 6.58 -27.56 30.17
N CYS A 384 6.78 -28.03 28.93
CA CYS A 384 6.74 -29.43 28.57
C CYS A 384 7.76 -30.25 29.37
N LYS A 385 9.02 -29.79 29.44
CA LYS A 385 10.05 -30.49 30.24
C LYS A 385 9.63 -30.66 31.68
N LYS A 386 9.12 -29.61 32.35
CA LYS A 386 8.63 -29.68 33.72
C LYS A 386 7.48 -30.69 33.86
N TRP A 387 6.56 -30.71 32.92
CA TRP A 387 5.42 -31.65 32.97
C TRP A 387 5.81 -33.09 32.73
N ARG A 388 6.75 -33.34 31.82
CA ARG A 388 7.29 -34.72 31.58
C ARG A 388 7.94 -35.32 32.81
N GLU A 389 8.54 -34.52 33.70
CA GLU A 389 9.06 -35.01 34.98
C GLU A 389 7.97 -35.61 35.88
N SER A 390 6.72 -35.14 35.73
CA SER A 390 5.59 -35.59 36.54
C SER A 390 4.70 -36.63 35.85
N ILE A 391 4.55 -36.55 34.53
CA ILE A 391 3.57 -37.36 33.78
C ILE A 391 4.24 -38.42 32.89
N GLY A 392 5.51 -38.26 32.59
CA GLY A 392 6.24 -39.13 31.65
C GLY A 392 6.06 -38.70 30.21
N ASP A 393 5.50 -39.58 29.38
CA ASP A 393 5.34 -39.29 27.95
C ASP A 393 4.26 -38.26 27.70
N PHE A 394 4.70 -37.02 27.40
CA PHE A 394 3.85 -35.86 27.15
C PHE A 394 4.41 -35.04 26.00
N LYS A 395 3.55 -34.62 25.07
CA LYS A 395 3.95 -33.82 23.92
C LYS A 395 3.42 -32.39 24.01
N ILE A 396 4.22 -31.44 23.57
CA ILE A 396 3.81 -30.03 23.43
C ILE A 396 3.71 -29.65 21.97
N HIS A 397 2.56 -29.15 21.59
CA HIS A 397 2.25 -28.68 20.25
C HIS A 397 2.42 -27.19 20.17
N VAL A 398 3.14 -26.72 19.15
CA VAL A 398 3.46 -25.29 18.97
C VAL A 398 3.15 -24.87 17.54
N ASN A 399 2.28 -23.91 17.40
CA ASN A 399 1.92 -23.33 16.12
C ASN A 399 3.10 -22.60 15.47
N LEU A 400 3.33 -22.86 14.19
CA LEU A 400 4.40 -22.32 13.39
C LEU A 400 3.83 -21.43 12.26
N SER A 401 4.24 -20.18 12.23
CA SER A 401 3.89 -19.28 11.13
C SER A 401 4.76 -19.53 9.89
N TYR A 402 4.15 -19.43 8.73
CA TYR A 402 4.83 -19.47 7.45
C TYR A 402 5.92 -18.41 7.31
N VAL A 403 5.72 -17.25 7.94
CA VAL A 403 6.74 -16.19 7.99
C VAL A 403 8.01 -16.64 8.70
N GLN A 404 7.88 -17.49 9.73
CA GLN A 404 9.04 -18.07 10.41
C GLN A 404 9.76 -19.06 9.49
N VAL A 405 9.03 -19.93 8.80
CA VAL A 405 9.61 -20.91 7.87
C VAL A 405 10.40 -20.22 6.75
N HIS A 406 9.86 -19.12 6.20
CA HIS A 406 10.47 -18.45 5.05
C HIS A 406 11.52 -17.39 5.40
N LYS A 407 11.37 -16.70 6.55
CA LYS A 407 12.15 -15.50 6.87
C LYS A 407 13.06 -15.65 8.09
N SER A 408 13.06 -16.82 8.77
CA SER A 408 14.03 -17.10 9.84
C SER A 408 14.87 -18.35 9.54
N ASP A 409 15.85 -18.59 10.38
CA ASP A 409 16.58 -19.87 10.43
C ASP A 409 15.86 -20.79 11.44
N LEU A 410 14.72 -21.36 11.00
CA LEU A 410 13.84 -22.13 11.85
C LEU A 410 14.57 -23.29 12.52
N MET A 411 15.40 -24.03 11.77
CA MET A 411 16.11 -25.18 12.33
C MET A 411 17.03 -24.77 13.48
N LYS A 412 17.78 -23.71 13.29
CA LYS A 412 18.63 -23.15 14.34
C LYS A 412 17.83 -22.67 15.55
N ASP A 413 16.67 -22.03 15.33
CA ASP A 413 15.81 -21.55 16.41
C ASP A 413 15.28 -22.72 17.26
N VAL A 414 14.88 -23.82 16.61
CA VAL A 414 14.37 -25.04 17.27
C VAL A 414 15.49 -25.77 17.99
N GLU A 415 16.64 -26.00 17.35
CA GLU A 415 17.80 -26.65 17.96
C GLU A 415 18.29 -25.91 19.19
N THR A 416 18.48 -24.59 19.05
CA THR A 416 18.91 -23.76 20.18
C THR A 416 17.93 -23.86 21.35
N CYS A 417 16.63 -23.86 21.07
CA CYS A 417 15.62 -23.99 22.12
C CYS A 417 15.69 -25.35 22.82
N ILE A 418 15.78 -26.45 22.05
CA ILE A 418 15.88 -27.81 22.59
C ILE A 418 17.14 -27.96 23.44
N GLU A 419 18.29 -27.50 22.97
CA GLU A 419 19.57 -27.55 23.69
C GLU A 419 19.55 -26.70 24.97
N GLU A 420 19.11 -25.44 24.89
CA GLU A 420 19.06 -24.53 26.06
C GLU A 420 18.12 -25.05 27.16
N VAL A 421 17.00 -25.64 26.77
CA VAL A 421 16.01 -26.16 27.72
C VAL A 421 16.38 -27.57 28.17
N GLY A 422 17.05 -28.35 27.31
CA GLY A 422 17.28 -29.77 27.51
C GLY A 422 15.99 -30.56 27.41
N LEU A 423 15.19 -30.28 26.37
CA LEU A 423 13.96 -30.98 26.06
C LEU A 423 14.27 -32.20 25.16
N GLU A 424 13.60 -33.32 25.37
CA GLU A 424 13.65 -34.42 24.43
C GLU A 424 12.97 -34.04 23.10
N PRO A 425 13.64 -34.17 21.94
CA PRO A 425 13.09 -33.72 20.67
C PRO A 425 11.72 -34.29 20.30
N ASP A 426 11.48 -35.59 20.63
CA ASP A 426 10.25 -36.31 20.36
C ASP A 426 9.02 -35.80 21.14
N SER A 427 9.24 -34.93 22.11
CA SER A 427 8.19 -34.26 22.87
C SER A 427 7.69 -32.95 22.25
N LEU A 428 8.37 -32.48 21.22
CA LEU A 428 7.98 -31.25 20.48
C LEU A 428 7.23 -31.62 19.18
N VAL A 429 6.06 -31.06 19.01
CA VAL A 429 5.28 -31.10 17.77
C VAL A 429 5.12 -29.70 17.22
N LEU A 430 5.53 -29.48 16.00
CA LEU A 430 5.32 -28.21 15.31
C LEU A 430 4.08 -28.30 14.42
N GLU A 431 3.16 -27.35 14.56
CA GLU A 431 1.90 -27.33 13.82
C GLU A 431 1.94 -26.29 12.68
N LEU A 432 1.53 -26.70 11.50
CA LEU A 432 1.42 -25.87 10.31
C LEU A 432 0.02 -25.94 9.72
N THR A 433 -0.58 -24.78 9.45
CA THR A 433 -1.89 -24.73 8.80
C THR A 433 -1.82 -25.12 7.34
N GLU A 434 -2.90 -25.74 6.82
CA GLU A 434 -3.02 -26.11 5.40
C GLU A 434 -2.82 -24.92 4.45
N SER A 435 -3.41 -23.78 4.76
CA SER A 435 -3.39 -22.57 3.92
C SER A 435 -1.99 -21.95 3.76
N GLY A 436 -1.11 -22.19 4.71
CA GLY A 436 0.26 -21.70 4.65
C GLY A 436 1.16 -22.42 3.65
N TYR A 437 0.78 -23.60 3.14
CA TYR A 437 1.63 -24.47 2.31
C TYR A 437 1.58 -24.23 0.80
N ILE A 438 0.83 -23.23 0.32
CA ILE A 438 0.57 -23.00 -1.12
C ILE A 438 1.84 -22.70 -1.94
N GLU A 439 2.94 -22.27 -1.31
CA GLU A 439 4.21 -21.92 -1.98
C GLU A 439 5.37 -22.86 -1.57
N THR A 440 5.21 -24.17 -1.69
CA THR A 440 6.30 -25.11 -1.38
C THR A 440 7.45 -24.98 -2.36
N ASN A 441 8.62 -24.64 -1.83
CA ASN A 441 9.88 -24.75 -2.54
C ASN A 441 10.72 -25.89 -1.94
N ASP A 442 11.80 -26.28 -2.61
CA ASP A 442 12.68 -27.37 -2.19
C ASP A 442 13.26 -27.15 -0.78
N ARG A 443 13.49 -25.89 -0.39
CA ARG A 443 13.99 -25.53 0.96
C ARG A 443 13.03 -25.92 2.09
N ILE A 444 11.72 -25.81 1.88
CA ILE A 444 10.72 -26.20 2.89
C ILE A 444 10.72 -27.71 3.08
N LYS A 445 10.85 -28.45 1.99
CA LYS A 445 10.97 -29.92 2.06
C LYS A 445 12.25 -30.35 2.80
N GLU A 446 13.35 -29.64 2.58
CA GLU A 446 14.60 -29.86 3.33
C GLU A 446 14.39 -29.63 4.83
N ILE A 447 13.77 -28.52 5.24
CA ILE A 447 13.48 -28.21 6.65
C ILE A 447 12.62 -29.32 7.28
N PHE A 448 11.59 -29.81 6.60
CA PHE A 448 10.74 -30.87 7.13
C PHE A 448 11.47 -32.22 7.25
N SER A 449 12.35 -32.52 6.30
CA SER A 449 13.22 -33.71 6.38
C SER A 449 14.19 -33.60 7.57
N GLU A 450 14.80 -32.44 7.77
CA GLU A 450 15.71 -32.20 8.90
C GLU A 450 15.01 -32.30 10.26
N LEU A 451 13.77 -31.79 10.40
CA LEU A 451 12.96 -31.94 11.62
C LEU A 451 12.70 -33.41 11.93
N LYS A 452 12.33 -34.19 10.91
CA LYS A 452 12.09 -35.62 11.04
C LYS A 452 13.36 -36.37 11.45
N ASP A 453 14.50 -36.07 10.83
CA ASP A 453 15.79 -36.69 11.15
C ASP A 453 16.23 -36.42 12.61
N LYS A 454 15.71 -35.34 13.19
CA LYS A 454 15.93 -34.96 14.59
C LYS A 454 14.84 -35.44 15.55
N ASN A 455 13.91 -36.27 15.07
CA ASN A 455 12.75 -36.79 15.82
C ASN A 455 11.83 -35.67 16.35
N ILE A 456 11.67 -34.56 15.61
CA ILE A 456 10.69 -33.52 15.92
C ILE A 456 9.47 -33.78 15.03
N ASP A 457 8.32 -33.99 15.67
CA ASP A 457 7.08 -34.30 14.94
C ASP A 457 6.48 -33.05 14.27
N LEU A 458 5.88 -33.26 13.10
CA LEU A 458 5.05 -32.27 12.42
C LEU A 458 3.58 -32.64 12.49
N ALA A 459 2.72 -31.65 12.73
CA ALA A 459 1.28 -31.79 12.60
C ALA A 459 0.77 -30.82 11.50
N LEU A 460 -0.15 -31.32 10.69
CA LEU A 460 -0.89 -30.51 9.74
C LEU A 460 -2.17 -30.05 10.40
N ASP A 461 -2.31 -28.74 10.55
CA ASP A 461 -3.42 -28.10 11.26
C ASP A 461 -4.50 -27.54 10.32
N ASP A 462 -5.72 -27.31 10.84
CA ASP A 462 -6.89 -26.78 10.12
C ASP A 462 -7.24 -27.59 8.85
N PHE A 463 -6.99 -28.89 8.83
CA PHE A 463 -7.22 -29.71 7.64
C PHE A 463 -8.68 -29.72 7.23
N GLY A 464 -8.91 -29.33 5.96
CA GLY A 464 -10.24 -29.29 5.35
C GLY A 464 -10.82 -27.89 5.20
N THR A 465 -10.21 -26.84 5.74
CA THR A 465 -10.71 -25.47 5.64
C THR A 465 -10.29 -24.74 4.35
N GLY A 466 -9.30 -25.32 3.62
CA GLY A 466 -8.72 -24.73 2.41
C GLY A 466 -8.91 -25.58 1.15
N TYR A 467 -8.04 -25.38 0.18
CA TYR A 467 -7.95 -26.24 -1.02
C TYR A 467 -7.17 -27.51 -0.66
N SER A 468 -7.82 -28.44 0.06
CA SER A 468 -7.21 -29.71 0.49
C SER A 468 -6.57 -30.45 -0.67
N ASN A 469 -5.27 -30.25 -0.85
CA ASN A 469 -4.52 -30.93 -1.87
C ASN A 469 -3.85 -32.17 -1.24
N MET A 470 -4.40 -33.35 -1.52
CA MET A 470 -3.87 -34.64 -1.04
C MET A 470 -2.37 -34.83 -1.33
N ARG A 471 -1.82 -34.07 -2.27
CA ARG A 471 -0.39 -34.04 -2.56
C ARG A 471 0.42 -33.56 -1.35
N TYR A 472 -0.12 -32.63 -0.58
CA TYR A 472 0.57 -32.06 0.60
C TYR A 472 0.73 -33.10 1.72
N LEU A 473 -0.31 -33.86 2.01
CA LEU A 473 -0.23 -34.95 2.98
C LEU A 473 0.92 -35.94 2.68
N LYS A 474 1.13 -36.23 1.39
CA LYS A 474 2.21 -37.12 0.97
C LYS A 474 3.60 -36.44 1.02
N GLU A 475 3.68 -35.13 0.73
CA GLU A 475 4.97 -34.40 0.66
C GLU A 475 5.47 -33.94 2.03
N ILE A 476 4.57 -33.64 2.99
CA ILE A 476 4.93 -33.15 4.33
C ILE A 476 5.31 -34.29 5.26
N GLU A 477 4.82 -35.52 5.02
CA GLU A 477 4.98 -36.67 5.93
C GLU A 477 4.62 -36.32 7.39
N ALA A 478 3.52 -35.54 7.56
CA ALA A 478 3.05 -35.14 8.88
C ALA A 478 2.74 -36.36 9.76
N LYS A 479 3.19 -36.32 11.02
CA LYS A 479 2.92 -37.42 11.99
C LYS A 479 1.48 -37.39 12.46
N THR A 480 0.88 -36.21 12.52
CA THR A 480 -0.51 -35.97 12.96
C THR A 480 -1.23 -35.05 11.97
N VAL A 481 -2.50 -35.35 11.69
CA VAL A 481 -3.42 -34.48 10.95
C VAL A 481 -4.53 -34.07 11.91
N LYS A 482 -4.70 -32.76 12.10
CA LYS A 482 -5.72 -32.17 12.95
C LYS A 482 -6.93 -31.79 12.07
N ILE A 483 -8.07 -32.41 12.30
CA ILE A 483 -9.31 -32.13 11.55
C ILE A 483 -10.05 -31.01 12.24
N ASP A 484 -10.22 -29.89 11.51
CA ASP A 484 -10.83 -28.66 12.03
C ASP A 484 -12.29 -28.84 12.45
N ARG A 485 -12.70 -28.04 13.45
CA ARG A 485 -14.06 -28.02 13.99
C ARG A 485 -15.14 -27.84 12.92
N SER A 486 -14.91 -27.07 11.86
CA SER A 486 -15.92 -26.83 10.82
C SER A 486 -16.33 -28.12 10.12
N PHE A 487 -15.39 -29.04 9.91
CA PHE A 487 -15.67 -30.39 9.39
C PHE A 487 -16.48 -31.22 10.37
N VAL A 488 -16.12 -31.17 11.65
CA VAL A 488 -16.87 -31.86 12.71
C VAL A 488 -18.32 -31.40 12.73
N ILE A 489 -18.57 -30.08 12.71
CA ILE A 489 -19.92 -29.51 12.69
C ILE A 489 -20.73 -29.98 11.46
N GLN A 490 -20.11 -29.97 10.27
CA GLN A 490 -20.76 -30.44 9.04
C GLN A 490 -21.13 -31.93 9.13
N ALA A 491 -20.22 -32.75 9.61
CA ALA A 491 -20.47 -34.19 9.81
C ALA A 491 -21.56 -34.49 10.84
N LEU A 492 -21.75 -33.61 11.82
CA LEU A 492 -22.85 -33.77 12.78
C LEU A 492 -24.22 -33.51 12.12
N GLN A 493 -24.27 -32.70 11.08
CA GLN A 493 -25.50 -32.26 10.42
C GLN A 493 -26.00 -33.22 9.35
N ASN A 494 -25.12 -33.95 8.68
CA ASN A 494 -25.51 -34.87 7.62
C ASN A 494 -24.58 -36.09 7.49
N GLU A 495 -25.12 -37.17 6.93
CA GLU A 495 -24.43 -38.46 6.78
C GLU A 495 -23.36 -38.44 5.68
N HIS A 496 -23.51 -37.58 4.68
CA HIS A 496 -22.54 -37.43 3.59
C HIS A 496 -21.20 -36.90 4.11
N ASP A 497 -21.22 -35.80 4.87
CA ASP A 497 -20.01 -35.22 5.44
C ASP A 497 -19.41 -36.10 6.54
N TYR A 498 -20.23 -36.82 7.28
CA TYR A 498 -19.77 -37.85 8.21
C TYR A 498 -18.96 -38.95 7.50
N ASN A 499 -19.44 -39.43 6.36
CA ASN A 499 -18.73 -40.40 5.55
C ASN A 499 -17.43 -39.84 4.96
N ILE A 500 -17.41 -38.55 4.59
CA ILE A 500 -16.18 -37.91 4.15
C ILE A 500 -15.11 -37.93 5.25
N ILE A 501 -15.46 -37.56 6.49
CA ILE A 501 -14.52 -37.60 7.62
C ILE A 501 -13.99 -39.04 7.81
N ASN A 502 -14.84 -40.08 7.78
CA ASN A 502 -14.39 -41.47 7.88
C ASN A 502 -13.34 -41.80 6.81
N HIS A 503 -13.60 -41.42 5.55
CA HIS A 503 -12.64 -41.69 4.48
C HIS A 503 -11.33 -40.89 4.63
N ILE A 504 -11.40 -39.69 5.18
CA ILE A 504 -10.20 -38.89 5.50
C ILE A 504 -9.37 -39.59 6.56
N ILE A 505 -10.00 -40.08 7.64
CA ILE A 505 -9.33 -40.80 8.73
C ILE A 505 -8.68 -42.07 8.21
N ASP A 506 -9.41 -42.88 7.45
CA ASP A 506 -8.88 -44.11 6.84
C ASP A 506 -7.67 -43.80 5.93
N MET A 507 -7.75 -42.74 5.16
CA MET A 507 -6.66 -42.29 4.31
C MET A 507 -5.43 -41.89 5.13
N VAL A 508 -5.61 -41.05 6.17
CA VAL A 508 -4.52 -40.60 7.05
C VAL A 508 -3.85 -41.81 7.74
N HIS A 509 -4.63 -42.74 8.24
CA HIS A 509 -4.11 -43.98 8.82
C HIS A 509 -3.35 -44.82 7.80
N SER A 510 -3.82 -44.89 6.55
CA SER A 510 -3.11 -45.61 5.47
C SER A 510 -1.74 -45.03 5.13
N LEU A 511 -1.52 -43.73 5.43
CA LEU A 511 -0.22 -43.05 5.30
C LEU A 511 0.68 -43.23 6.53
N GLY A 512 0.19 -43.93 7.59
CA GLY A 512 0.94 -44.13 8.83
C GLY A 512 0.93 -42.91 9.77
N SER A 513 0.02 -41.97 9.56
CA SER A 513 -0.18 -40.78 10.39
C SER A 513 -1.37 -40.98 11.33
N SER A 514 -1.38 -40.25 12.45
CA SER A 514 -2.48 -40.20 13.41
C SER A 514 -3.42 -39.02 13.15
N VAL A 515 -4.66 -39.16 13.63
CA VAL A 515 -5.69 -38.13 13.51
C VAL A 515 -5.99 -37.51 14.87
N CYS A 516 -5.96 -36.17 14.95
CA CYS A 516 -6.51 -35.41 16.07
C CYS A 516 -7.81 -34.73 15.63
N MET A 517 -8.91 -35.02 16.29
CA MET A 517 -10.21 -34.37 16.03
C MET A 517 -10.34 -33.11 16.88
N GLU A 518 -10.57 -31.96 16.25
CA GLU A 518 -10.62 -30.71 16.96
C GLU A 518 -12.03 -30.20 17.23
N GLY A 519 -12.13 -29.31 18.23
CA GLY A 519 -13.32 -28.53 18.52
C GLY A 519 -14.51 -29.32 19.05
N ILE A 520 -14.31 -30.47 19.67
CA ILE A 520 -15.38 -31.20 20.37
C ILE A 520 -15.80 -30.39 21.61
N GLU A 521 -17.08 -30.01 21.70
CA GLU A 521 -17.61 -29.18 22.80
C GLU A 521 -18.69 -29.88 23.61
N GLN A 522 -19.42 -30.81 23.01
CA GLN A 522 -20.58 -31.50 23.64
C GLN A 522 -20.38 -33.01 23.65
N SER A 523 -21.07 -33.67 24.60
CA SER A 523 -21.01 -35.14 24.75
C SER A 523 -21.55 -35.90 23.54
N ASP A 524 -22.60 -35.40 22.91
CA ASP A 524 -23.19 -36.03 21.72
C ASP A 524 -22.30 -35.88 20.48
N GLU A 525 -21.55 -34.79 20.38
CA GLU A 525 -20.49 -34.62 19.37
C GLU A 525 -19.43 -35.69 19.57
N LEU A 526 -18.94 -35.83 20.80
CA LEU A 526 -17.96 -36.82 21.17
C LEU A 526 -18.42 -38.25 20.81
N ASP A 527 -19.63 -38.63 21.26
CA ASP A 527 -20.17 -39.96 21.04
C ASP A 527 -20.30 -40.32 19.54
N LYS A 528 -20.61 -39.33 18.71
CA LYS A 528 -20.71 -39.53 17.27
C LYS A 528 -19.33 -39.61 16.61
N MET A 529 -18.41 -38.73 16.98
CA MET A 529 -17.08 -38.66 16.38
C MET A 529 -16.18 -39.81 16.82
N MET A 530 -16.35 -40.35 18.02
CA MET A 530 -15.63 -41.53 18.47
C MET A 530 -15.84 -42.76 17.57
N LYS A 531 -16.97 -42.84 16.87
CA LYS A 531 -17.26 -43.93 15.91
C LYS A 531 -16.39 -43.86 14.65
N THR A 532 -15.77 -42.75 14.38
CA THR A 532 -14.82 -42.57 13.26
C THR A 532 -13.39 -42.99 13.60
N HIS A 533 -13.16 -43.46 14.84
CA HIS A 533 -11.88 -43.95 15.36
C HIS A 533 -10.71 -42.93 15.25
N PRO A 534 -10.86 -41.68 15.73
CA PRO A 534 -9.72 -40.79 15.84
C PRO A 534 -8.71 -41.30 16.86
N ASP A 535 -7.44 -40.91 16.77
CA ASP A 535 -6.39 -41.28 17.73
C ASP A 535 -6.36 -40.31 18.91
N MET A 536 -6.59 -39.04 18.65
CA MET A 536 -6.58 -37.96 19.65
C MET A 536 -7.77 -37.04 19.46
N ILE A 537 -8.12 -36.33 20.53
CA ILE A 537 -9.21 -35.37 20.54
C ILE A 537 -8.76 -34.13 21.29
N GLN A 538 -9.17 -32.97 20.76
CA GLN A 538 -9.01 -31.66 21.37
C GLN A 538 -10.33 -30.89 21.31
N GLY A 539 -10.71 -30.23 22.40
CA GLY A 539 -11.93 -29.42 22.38
C GLY A 539 -12.33 -28.93 23.77
N TYR A 540 -13.29 -28.01 23.80
CA TYR A 540 -13.77 -27.40 25.04
C TYR A 540 -14.47 -28.40 25.97
N TYR A 541 -14.88 -29.54 25.45
CA TYR A 541 -15.42 -30.64 26.27
C TYR A 541 -14.41 -31.12 27.30
N PHE A 542 -13.13 -31.25 26.91
CA PHE A 542 -12.06 -31.67 27.81
C PHE A 542 -11.44 -30.50 28.55
N GLY A 543 -11.24 -29.37 27.89
CA GLY A 543 -10.72 -28.17 28.51
C GLY A 543 -10.58 -26.99 27.56
N LYS A 544 -10.82 -25.80 28.07
CA LYS A 544 -10.52 -24.55 27.36
C LYS A 544 -9.05 -24.20 27.53
N PRO A 545 -8.45 -23.48 26.57
CA PRO A 545 -7.12 -22.93 26.75
C PRO A 545 -7.02 -22.15 28.05
N SER A 546 -6.06 -22.49 28.91
CA SER A 546 -5.89 -21.88 30.23
C SER A 546 -4.42 -21.55 30.51
N PRO A 547 -4.15 -20.59 31.41
CA PRO A 547 -2.79 -20.33 31.88
C PRO A 547 -2.16 -21.57 32.49
N LYS A 548 -0.82 -21.64 32.48
CA LYS A 548 -0.02 -22.77 32.96
C LYS A 548 -0.47 -23.31 34.31
N GLU A 549 -0.60 -22.44 35.32
CA GLU A 549 -0.98 -22.85 36.67
C GLU A 549 -2.38 -23.48 36.73
N GLN A 550 -3.32 -22.92 35.96
CA GLN A 550 -4.67 -23.46 35.89
C GLN A 550 -4.69 -24.84 35.19
N PHE A 551 -3.91 -24.98 34.11
CA PHE A 551 -3.73 -26.26 33.42
C PHE A 551 -3.13 -27.32 34.36
N GLU A 552 -2.06 -26.98 35.09
CA GLU A 552 -1.42 -27.86 36.06
C GLU A 552 -2.42 -28.34 37.13
N ASN A 553 -3.20 -27.43 37.69
CA ASN A 553 -4.21 -27.76 38.71
C ASN A 553 -5.34 -28.65 38.18
N GLN A 554 -5.76 -28.48 36.95
CA GLN A 554 -6.91 -29.20 36.38
C GLN A 554 -6.53 -30.59 35.86
N PHE A 555 -5.35 -30.75 35.27
CA PHE A 555 -5.00 -31.92 34.50
C PHE A 555 -3.83 -32.75 35.08
N LEU A 556 -2.98 -32.10 35.91
CA LEU A 556 -1.75 -32.74 36.40
C LEU A 556 -1.75 -33.07 37.89
N GLN A 557 -2.66 -32.53 38.69
CA GLN A 557 -2.74 -32.82 40.14
C GLN A 557 -3.37 -34.17 40.48
N THR A 558 -4.06 -34.82 39.54
CA THR A 558 -4.71 -36.10 39.78
C THR A 558 -3.70 -37.26 39.95
N ILE A 559 -2.41 -37.05 39.68
CA ILE A 559 -1.35 -38.06 39.77
C ILE A 559 -0.68 -38.06 41.16
N ASN A 560 -0.89 -37.03 41.97
CA ASN A 560 -0.28 -36.91 43.31
C ASN A 560 -1.20 -37.26 44.48
N SER A 561 -2.32 -37.94 44.26
CA SER A 561 -3.11 -38.55 45.35
C SER A 561 -2.63 -39.97 45.55
N PRO A 562 -2.13 -40.32 46.77
CA PRO A 562 -1.57 -41.64 47.08
C PRO A 562 -2.62 -42.75 47.02
#